data_e87cbfe2619b3e7cf27a6c74c7e03d1f
#
_entry.id   e87cbfe2619b3e7cf27a6c74c7e03d1f
#
_cell.length_a   1.000
_cell.length_b   1.000
_cell.length_c   1.000
_cell.angle_alpha   90.00
_cell.angle_beta   90.00
_cell.angle_gamma   90.00
#
_symmetry.space_group_name_H-M   'P 1'
#
loop_
_entity.id
_entity.type
_entity.pdbx_description
1 polymer ?
#
loop_
_entity_poly.entity_id
_entity_poly.type
_entity_poly.pdbx_seq_one_letter_code
_entity_poly.pdbx_strand_id
1 'polypeptide(L)'
;QYEDHEKRLKEVIAVREKLNAPVATLLDTKGPEVRLGDFENPDGVTINEGDKFVLTTKECLGTEKKSFVNYEGLPRDVKPGTVILINDGLISMKVDCVKGSDIHCTVIDGGLLTNHKGVNVPGVDLNMPYLSERDMNDLKFGAAHDFDFIAASFIRSATDVTILRNFVDAIGWKDVKIISKIENVQGVNNIDSIIAASDGIMVARGDMGVEIDFQRIPAIQKMIIRKVYDAGKIVVTATQMLESMINNPRPTRAEITDVANAIYDGTSAIMLSGESAVGKHPVEAVQTMTSIALTTEGDIDYKREFDNFYPESGGKDITSAIS
;
A
#
# COMPACT_ATOMS: atom_id res chain seq x y z
N GLN A 1 15.72 -16.00 3.79
CA GLN A 1 14.83 -14.81 3.73
C GLN A 1 14.72 -14.12 5.09
N TYR A 2 14.30 -14.81 6.18
CA TYR A 2 14.23 -14.19 7.51
C TYR A 2 15.62 -13.79 8.03
N GLU A 3 16.65 -14.57 7.77
CA GLU A 3 18.03 -14.26 8.16
C GLU A 3 18.54 -12.94 7.56
N ASP A 4 18.19 -12.65 6.31
CA ASP A 4 18.54 -11.38 5.66
C ASP A 4 17.84 -10.19 6.29
N HIS A 5 16.53 -10.35 6.61
CA HIS A 5 15.75 -9.32 7.30
C HIS A 5 16.28 -9.08 8.72
N GLU A 6 16.58 -10.14 9.45
CA GLU A 6 17.17 -10.04 10.80
C GLU A 6 18.52 -9.32 10.79
N LYS A 7 19.38 -9.64 9.80
CA LYS A 7 20.67 -8.96 9.64
C LYS A 7 20.48 -7.45 9.41
N ARG A 8 19.63 -7.06 8.48
CA ARG A 8 19.34 -5.65 8.19
C ARG A 8 18.75 -4.92 9.40
N LEU A 9 17.82 -5.57 10.09
CA LEU A 9 17.22 -5.02 11.31
C LEU A 9 18.29 -4.76 12.38
N LYS A 10 19.19 -5.71 12.63
CA LYS A 10 20.32 -5.55 13.58
C LYS A 10 21.22 -4.37 13.19
N GLU A 11 21.48 -4.18 11.89
CA GLU A 11 22.28 -3.05 11.40
C GLU A 11 21.55 -1.71 11.69
N VAL A 12 20.25 -1.62 11.45
CA VAL A 12 19.44 -0.43 11.73
C VAL A 12 19.42 -0.12 13.23
N ILE A 13 19.18 -1.14 14.06
CA ILE A 13 19.16 -0.99 15.53
C ILE A 13 20.53 -0.51 16.03
N ALA A 14 21.61 -1.11 15.58
CA ALA A 14 22.96 -0.71 16.00
C ALA A 14 23.29 0.76 15.63
N VAL A 15 22.84 1.22 14.45
CA VAL A 15 23.04 2.59 13.99
C VAL A 15 22.18 3.56 14.81
N ARG A 16 20.89 3.25 15.04
CA ARG A 16 20.02 4.13 15.84
C ARG A 16 20.52 4.29 17.28
N GLU A 17 21.02 3.21 17.90
CA GLU A 17 21.60 3.27 19.23
C GLU A 17 22.89 4.09 19.27
N LYS A 18 23.78 3.87 18.30
CA LYS A 18 25.03 4.65 18.18
C LYS A 18 24.78 6.13 18.01
N LEU A 19 23.74 6.50 17.28
CA LEU A 19 23.40 7.90 17.00
C LEU A 19 22.43 8.48 18.04
N ASN A 20 21.94 7.68 18.97
CA ASN A 20 20.85 8.03 19.88
C ASN A 20 19.66 8.68 19.14
N ALA A 21 19.29 8.10 17.99
CA ALA A 21 18.26 8.62 17.10
C ALA A 21 16.90 7.94 17.37
N PRO A 22 15.80 8.69 17.47
CA PRO A 22 14.46 8.11 17.68
C PRO A 22 13.90 7.53 16.38
N VAL A 23 14.47 6.43 15.93
CA VAL A 23 14.07 5.73 14.70
C VAL A 23 13.27 4.48 15.05
N ALA A 24 12.01 4.44 14.67
CA ALA A 24 11.15 3.28 14.83
C ALA A 24 11.34 2.27 13.68
N THR A 25 10.98 1.02 13.95
CA THR A 25 10.97 -0.07 12.96
C THR A 25 9.54 -0.40 12.56
N LEU A 26 9.32 -0.61 11.26
CA LEU A 26 8.00 -0.90 10.70
C LEU A 26 8.07 -2.16 9.86
N LEU A 27 7.20 -3.14 10.17
CA LEU A 27 7.04 -4.38 9.42
C LEU A 27 5.94 -4.20 8.37
N ASP A 28 6.30 -4.28 7.10
CA ASP A 28 5.34 -4.27 6.00
C ASP A 28 4.86 -5.69 5.71
N THR A 29 3.55 -5.94 5.79
CA THR A 29 2.96 -7.25 5.51
C THR A 29 2.66 -7.40 4.03
N LYS A 30 2.58 -8.66 3.56
CA LYS A 30 2.21 -8.92 2.18
C LYS A 30 0.73 -8.63 1.92
N GLY A 31 -0.14 -9.06 2.83
CA GLY A 31 -1.59 -8.95 2.69
C GLY A 31 -2.20 -9.92 1.65
N PRO A 32 -3.53 -9.84 1.45
CA PRO A 32 -4.29 -10.73 0.56
C PRO A 32 -4.11 -10.31 -0.91
N GLU A 33 -3.08 -10.84 -1.55
CA GLU A 33 -2.78 -10.60 -2.97
C GLU A 33 -3.15 -11.79 -3.84
N VAL A 34 -3.75 -11.51 -5.01
CA VAL A 34 -3.89 -12.48 -6.10
C VAL A 34 -2.66 -12.40 -7.00
N ARG A 35 -2.04 -13.54 -7.28
CA ARG A 35 -0.83 -13.62 -8.12
C ARG A 35 -0.93 -14.75 -9.14
N LEU A 36 -0.27 -14.57 -10.29
CA LEU A 36 -0.02 -15.64 -11.24
C LEU A 36 0.94 -16.68 -10.64
N GLY A 37 0.88 -17.91 -11.15
CA GLY A 37 1.84 -18.96 -10.87
C GLY A 37 3.13 -18.86 -11.69
N ASP A 38 3.86 -19.97 -11.70
CA ASP A 38 5.06 -20.11 -12.52
C ASP A 38 4.71 -20.42 -13.98
N PHE A 39 5.56 -19.95 -14.90
CA PHE A 39 5.45 -20.23 -16.32
C PHE A 39 6.44 -21.33 -16.75
N GLU A 40 6.10 -22.09 -17.80
CA GLU A 40 6.98 -23.09 -18.41
C GLU A 40 8.29 -22.44 -18.90
N ASN A 41 8.16 -21.24 -19.49
CA ASN A 41 9.31 -20.42 -19.85
C ASN A 41 9.65 -19.46 -18.70
N PRO A 42 10.82 -19.59 -18.06
CA PRO A 42 11.24 -18.70 -16.96
C PRO A 42 11.32 -17.21 -17.37
N ASP A 43 11.56 -16.91 -18.62
CA ASP A 43 11.60 -15.56 -19.17
C ASP A 43 10.17 -15.00 -19.41
N GLY A 44 9.14 -15.82 -19.20
CA GLY A 44 7.74 -15.46 -19.38
C GLY A 44 7.24 -15.71 -20.82
N VAL A 45 6.02 -15.27 -21.06
CA VAL A 45 5.31 -15.41 -22.35
C VAL A 45 4.70 -14.07 -22.76
N THR A 46 4.76 -13.74 -24.02
CA THR A 46 4.10 -12.54 -24.56
C THR A 46 2.70 -12.88 -25.05
N ILE A 47 1.73 -12.10 -24.59
CA ILE A 47 0.35 -12.14 -25.09
C ILE A 47 0.02 -10.82 -25.78
N ASN A 48 -0.84 -10.87 -26.79
CA ASN A 48 -1.17 -9.71 -27.63
C ASN A 48 -2.65 -9.34 -27.49
N GLU A 49 -2.97 -8.10 -27.85
CA GLU A 49 -4.35 -7.64 -27.94
C GLU A 49 -5.21 -8.60 -28.79
N GLY A 50 -6.39 -8.95 -28.30
CA GLY A 50 -7.35 -9.88 -28.93
C GLY A 50 -7.09 -11.36 -28.64
N ASP A 51 -5.96 -11.74 -28.08
CA ASP A 51 -5.68 -13.12 -27.73
C ASP A 51 -6.69 -13.66 -26.70
N LYS A 52 -6.99 -14.95 -26.77
CA LYS A 52 -7.79 -15.65 -25.78
C LYS A 52 -6.87 -16.27 -24.73
N PHE A 53 -7.11 -15.90 -23.49
CA PHE A 53 -6.32 -16.34 -22.35
C PHE A 53 -7.20 -16.92 -21.24
N VAL A 54 -6.71 -17.94 -20.53
CA VAL A 54 -7.44 -18.56 -19.42
C VAL A 54 -6.67 -18.37 -18.12
N LEU A 55 -7.32 -17.75 -17.14
CA LEU A 55 -6.86 -17.80 -15.75
C LEU A 55 -7.56 -18.96 -15.06
N THR A 56 -6.80 -19.79 -14.36
CA THR A 56 -7.35 -20.99 -13.70
C THR A 56 -6.88 -21.07 -12.23
N THR A 57 -7.76 -21.56 -11.37
CA THR A 57 -7.42 -21.86 -9.96
C THR A 57 -6.88 -23.28 -9.76
N LYS A 58 -6.73 -24.06 -10.82
CA LYS A 58 -6.04 -25.36 -10.82
C LYS A 58 -4.56 -25.14 -11.08
N GLU A 59 -3.71 -25.66 -10.21
CA GLU A 59 -2.26 -25.56 -10.39
C GLU A 59 -1.82 -26.09 -11.75
N CYS A 60 -1.09 -25.25 -12.47
CA CYS A 60 -0.45 -25.59 -13.74
C CYS A 60 0.69 -24.61 -14.01
N LEU A 61 1.64 -24.99 -14.84
CA LEU A 61 2.59 -24.05 -15.41
C LEU A 61 1.89 -23.16 -16.45
N GLY A 62 2.25 -21.88 -16.43
CA GLY A 62 1.71 -20.89 -17.36
C GLY A 62 2.28 -21.05 -18.77
N THR A 63 1.44 -20.77 -19.77
CA THR A 63 1.76 -20.79 -21.21
C THR A 63 1.21 -19.53 -21.87
N GLU A 64 1.33 -19.37 -23.19
CA GLU A 64 0.71 -18.26 -23.94
C GLU A 64 -0.82 -18.27 -23.89
N LYS A 65 -1.45 -19.35 -23.39
CA LYS A 65 -2.92 -19.54 -23.42
C LYS A 65 -3.56 -19.63 -22.05
N LYS A 66 -2.77 -19.96 -21.02
CA LYS A 66 -3.31 -20.26 -19.69
C LYS A 66 -2.27 -19.98 -18.61
N SER A 67 -2.74 -19.50 -17.42
CA SER A 67 -1.92 -19.41 -16.22
C SER A 67 -2.73 -19.72 -14.97
N PHE A 68 -2.07 -20.28 -13.97
CA PHE A 68 -2.59 -20.45 -12.62
C PHE A 68 -2.71 -19.11 -11.90
N VAL A 69 -3.74 -18.98 -11.06
CA VAL A 69 -3.90 -17.90 -10.07
C VAL A 69 -4.12 -18.49 -8.68
N ASN A 70 -3.48 -17.93 -7.68
CA ASN A 70 -3.41 -18.46 -6.32
C ASN A 70 -4.68 -18.25 -5.47
N TYR A 71 -5.76 -17.71 -6.02
CA TYR A 71 -7.02 -17.46 -5.31
C TYR A 71 -8.16 -18.31 -5.86
N GLU A 72 -8.55 -19.35 -5.11
CA GLU A 72 -9.61 -20.29 -5.50
C GLU A 72 -10.99 -19.65 -5.65
N GLY A 73 -11.25 -18.54 -4.97
CA GLY A 73 -12.51 -17.80 -5.00
C GLY A 73 -12.72 -16.98 -6.27
N LEU A 74 -11.65 -16.66 -6.99
CA LEU A 74 -11.69 -15.72 -8.11
C LEU A 74 -12.78 -16.04 -9.15
N PRO A 75 -13.01 -17.31 -9.57
CA PRO A 75 -14.08 -17.63 -10.53
C PRO A 75 -15.50 -17.31 -10.01
N ARG A 76 -15.69 -17.24 -8.69
CA ARG A 76 -16.99 -16.91 -8.09
C ARG A 76 -17.21 -15.41 -7.97
N ASP A 77 -16.11 -14.66 -7.83
CA ASP A 77 -16.15 -13.24 -7.57
C ASP A 77 -16.22 -12.42 -8.88
N VAL A 78 -15.72 -12.97 -10.00
CA VAL A 78 -15.76 -12.30 -11.31
C VAL A 78 -16.96 -12.72 -12.15
N LYS A 79 -17.36 -11.86 -13.07
CA LYS A 79 -18.47 -12.10 -14.02
C LYS A 79 -18.09 -11.65 -15.43
N PRO A 80 -18.81 -12.09 -16.47
CA PRO A 80 -18.60 -11.59 -17.83
C PRO A 80 -18.60 -10.06 -17.87
N GLY A 81 -17.60 -9.48 -18.50
CA GLY A 81 -17.39 -8.04 -18.58
C GLY A 81 -16.45 -7.47 -17.50
N THR A 82 -16.12 -8.22 -16.45
CA THR A 82 -15.11 -7.81 -15.46
C THR A 82 -13.76 -7.61 -16.15
N VAL A 83 -13.07 -6.54 -15.82
CA VAL A 83 -11.69 -6.28 -16.25
C VAL A 83 -10.73 -6.82 -15.19
N ILE A 84 -9.73 -7.56 -15.63
CA ILE A 84 -8.64 -8.07 -14.80
C ILE A 84 -7.36 -7.37 -15.26
N LEU A 85 -6.62 -6.82 -14.31
CA LEU A 85 -5.35 -6.15 -14.52
C LEU A 85 -4.21 -7.03 -14.03
N ILE A 86 -3.10 -7.07 -14.77
CA ILE A 86 -1.92 -7.85 -14.41
C ILE A 86 -0.69 -6.97 -14.53
N ASN A 87 0.32 -7.21 -13.67
CA ASN A 87 1.59 -6.49 -13.66
C ASN A 87 1.37 -4.96 -13.53
N ASP A 88 0.75 -4.56 -12.42
CA ASP A 88 0.48 -3.16 -12.07
C ASP A 88 -0.35 -2.42 -13.15
N GLY A 89 -1.25 -3.15 -13.80
CA GLY A 89 -2.15 -2.60 -14.82
C GLY A 89 -1.55 -2.46 -16.21
N LEU A 90 -0.29 -2.89 -16.44
CA LEU A 90 0.34 -2.84 -17.76
C LEU A 90 -0.29 -3.82 -18.76
N ILE A 91 -0.90 -4.88 -18.25
CA ILE A 91 -1.63 -5.86 -19.04
C ILE A 91 -3.08 -5.88 -18.56
N SER A 92 -4.02 -5.82 -19.47
CA SER A 92 -5.43 -5.90 -19.14
C SER A 92 -6.17 -6.93 -19.97
N MET A 93 -7.16 -7.58 -19.35
CA MET A 93 -8.02 -8.53 -20.03
C MET A 93 -9.46 -8.45 -19.52
N LYS A 94 -10.41 -8.78 -20.39
CA LYS A 94 -11.83 -8.78 -20.08
C LYS A 94 -12.33 -10.20 -19.98
N VAL A 95 -13.06 -10.50 -18.92
CA VAL A 95 -13.71 -11.80 -18.73
C VAL A 95 -14.83 -11.99 -19.74
N ASP A 96 -14.74 -13.05 -20.53
CA ASP A 96 -15.77 -13.47 -21.48
C ASP A 96 -16.80 -14.38 -20.80
N CYS A 97 -16.32 -15.42 -20.10
CA CYS A 97 -17.15 -16.35 -19.33
C CYS A 97 -16.33 -17.09 -18.27
N VAL A 98 -17.02 -17.69 -17.30
CA VAL A 98 -16.42 -18.55 -16.28
C VAL A 98 -16.96 -19.96 -16.45
N LYS A 99 -16.07 -20.97 -16.39
CA LYS A 99 -16.40 -22.39 -16.50
C LYS A 99 -15.68 -23.18 -15.41
N GLY A 100 -16.36 -23.44 -14.30
CA GLY A 100 -15.75 -24.10 -13.14
C GLY A 100 -14.61 -23.28 -12.55
N SER A 101 -13.40 -23.80 -12.61
CA SER A 101 -12.17 -23.14 -12.15
C SER A 101 -11.51 -22.23 -13.20
N ASP A 102 -12.02 -22.23 -14.43
CA ASP A 102 -11.41 -21.53 -15.57
C ASP A 102 -12.16 -20.23 -15.88
N ILE A 103 -11.44 -19.13 -15.91
CA ILE A 103 -11.91 -17.79 -16.28
C ILE A 103 -11.37 -17.52 -17.67
N HIS A 104 -12.27 -17.53 -18.67
CA HIS A 104 -11.92 -17.26 -20.05
C HIS A 104 -11.93 -15.77 -20.30
N CYS A 105 -10.84 -15.23 -20.81
CA CYS A 105 -10.64 -13.81 -21.04
C CYS A 105 -10.24 -13.52 -22.48
N THR A 106 -10.51 -12.28 -22.90
CA THR A 106 -9.91 -11.65 -24.08
C THR A 106 -8.95 -10.57 -23.62
N VAL A 107 -7.73 -10.61 -24.13
CA VAL A 107 -6.70 -9.60 -23.84
C VAL A 107 -7.11 -8.27 -24.47
N ILE A 108 -7.09 -7.19 -23.67
CA ILE A 108 -7.31 -5.81 -24.13
C ILE A 108 -5.95 -5.17 -24.40
N ASP A 109 -5.08 -5.12 -23.38
CA ASP A 109 -3.72 -4.65 -23.51
C ASP A 109 -2.76 -5.82 -23.28
N GLY A 110 -1.96 -6.13 -24.31
CA GLY A 110 -1.00 -7.23 -24.26
C GLY A 110 0.32 -6.84 -23.60
N GLY A 111 1.18 -7.83 -23.39
CA GLY A 111 2.50 -7.62 -22.81
C GLY A 111 3.18 -8.91 -22.39
N LEU A 112 4.31 -8.78 -21.70
CA LEU A 112 5.09 -9.91 -21.18
C LEU A 112 4.55 -10.33 -19.81
N LEU A 113 3.99 -11.53 -19.74
CA LEU A 113 3.62 -12.22 -18.49
C LEU A 113 4.81 -12.99 -17.95
N THR A 114 5.16 -12.75 -16.70
CA THR A 114 6.23 -13.47 -15.98
C THR A 114 5.69 -14.04 -14.67
N ASN A 115 6.50 -14.86 -14.01
CA ASN A 115 6.17 -15.54 -12.76
C ASN A 115 5.71 -14.54 -11.67
N HIS A 116 4.71 -14.95 -10.90
CA HIS A 116 4.23 -14.28 -9.68
C HIS A 116 3.77 -12.82 -9.83
N LYS A 117 3.39 -12.40 -11.05
CA LYS A 117 2.83 -11.06 -11.25
C LYS A 117 1.52 -10.89 -10.52
N GLY A 118 1.31 -9.70 -9.95
CA GLY A 118 0.07 -9.31 -9.29
C GLY A 118 -1.11 -9.33 -10.26
N VAL A 119 -2.26 -9.74 -9.75
CA VAL A 119 -3.55 -9.76 -10.47
C VAL A 119 -4.53 -8.92 -9.68
N ASN A 120 -5.00 -7.83 -10.27
CA ASN A 120 -5.97 -6.90 -9.67
C ASN A 120 -7.30 -7.01 -10.39
N VAL A 121 -8.38 -6.85 -9.65
CA VAL A 121 -9.75 -6.90 -10.19
C VAL A 121 -10.52 -5.67 -9.70
N PRO A 122 -10.29 -4.50 -10.33
CA PRO A 122 -10.87 -3.25 -9.88
C PRO A 122 -12.40 -3.30 -9.77
N GLY A 123 -12.92 -2.80 -8.66
CA GLY A 123 -14.36 -2.73 -8.43
C GLY A 123 -15.04 -4.06 -8.10
N VAL A 124 -14.28 -5.13 -7.83
CA VAL A 124 -14.78 -6.42 -7.38
C VAL A 124 -14.34 -6.69 -5.95
N ASP A 125 -15.30 -7.00 -5.09
CA ASP A 125 -15.04 -7.38 -3.71
C ASP A 125 -14.57 -8.83 -3.64
N LEU A 126 -13.28 -9.04 -3.42
CA LEU A 126 -12.70 -10.37 -3.31
C LEU A 126 -12.90 -10.94 -1.88
N ASN A 127 -13.50 -12.14 -1.78
CA ASN A 127 -13.76 -12.84 -0.52
C ASN A 127 -12.54 -13.62 -0.01
N MET A 128 -11.38 -12.97 0.01
CA MET A 128 -10.14 -13.58 0.51
C MET A 128 -10.03 -13.42 2.03
N PRO A 129 -9.56 -14.46 2.77
CA PRO A 129 -9.10 -14.28 4.15
C PRO A 129 -8.06 -13.17 4.23
N TYR A 130 -8.14 -12.32 5.27
CA TYR A 130 -7.20 -11.21 5.37
C TYR A 130 -5.77 -11.68 5.68
N LEU A 131 -5.61 -12.62 6.64
CA LEU A 131 -4.31 -13.19 6.99
C LEU A 131 -4.08 -14.53 6.29
N SER A 132 -3.02 -14.60 5.51
CA SER A 132 -2.48 -15.86 5.01
C SER A 132 -1.57 -16.52 6.06
N GLU A 133 -1.23 -17.80 5.86
CA GLU A 133 -0.23 -18.48 6.69
C GLU A 133 1.13 -17.77 6.66
N ARG A 134 1.49 -17.23 5.53
CA ARG A 134 2.71 -16.42 5.37
C ARG A 134 2.64 -15.15 6.22
N ASP A 135 1.56 -14.37 6.13
CA ASP A 135 1.39 -13.17 6.94
C ASP A 135 1.47 -13.48 8.43
N MET A 136 0.84 -14.58 8.88
CA MET A 136 0.92 -15.02 10.27
C MET A 136 2.36 -15.35 10.71
N ASN A 137 3.17 -15.91 9.82
CA ASN A 137 4.59 -16.21 10.12
C ASN A 137 5.44 -14.93 10.11
N ASP A 138 5.19 -14.01 9.17
CA ASP A 138 5.86 -12.72 9.12
C ASP A 138 5.54 -11.88 10.37
N LEU A 139 4.29 -11.91 10.86
CA LEU A 139 3.88 -11.24 12.11
C LEU A 139 4.55 -11.86 13.35
N LYS A 140 4.69 -13.19 13.42
CA LYS A 140 5.44 -13.85 14.50
C LYS A 140 6.92 -13.44 14.48
N PHE A 141 7.52 -13.30 13.29
CA PHE A 141 8.87 -12.80 13.14
C PHE A 141 8.96 -11.35 13.66
N GLY A 142 8.02 -10.48 13.29
CA GLY A 142 7.95 -9.10 13.76
C GLY A 142 7.86 -9.01 15.29
N ALA A 143 7.00 -9.83 15.91
CA ALA A 143 6.84 -9.90 17.34
C ALA A 143 8.12 -10.37 18.06
N ALA A 144 8.82 -11.37 17.50
CA ALA A 144 10.07 -11.89 18.05
C ALA A 144 11.24 -10.89 17.97
N HIS A 145 11.12 -9.83 17.17
CA HIS A 145 12.14 -8.82 16.94
C HIS A 145 11.72 -7.42 17.38
N ASP A 146 10.66 -7.30 18.15
CA ASP A 146 10.17 -6.05 18.75
C ASP A 146 10.02 -4.90 17.75
N PHE A 147 9.38 -5.16 16.59
CA PHE A 147 9.01 -4.08 15.69
C PHE A 147 7.99 -3.14 16.35
N ASP A 148 8.12 -1.85 16.08
CA ASP A 148 7.27 -0.81 16.68
C ASP A 148 5.92 -0.68 15.96
N PHE A 149 5.90 -0.88 14.62
CA PHE A 149 4.74 -0.71 13.76
C PHE A 149 4.55 -1.88 12.81
N ILE A 150 3.29 -2.08 12.41
CA ILE A 150 2.91 -2.91 11.28
C ILE A 150 2.29 -1.99 10.22
N ALA A 151 2.81 -2.02 8.98
CA ALA A 151 2.12 -1.51 7.81
C ALA A 151 1.27 -2.65 7.23
N ALA A 152 -0.04 -2.56 7.44
CA ALA A 152 -0.99 -3.61 7.11
C ALA A 152 -1.50 -3.44 5.67
N SER A 153 -0.98 -4.25 4.73
CA SER A 153 -1.29 -4.13 3.30
C SER A 153 -2.71 -4.58 2.98
N PHE A 154 -3.30 -3.96 1.96
CA PHE A 154 -4.60 -4.30 1.38
C PHE A 154 -5.77 -4.34 2.38
N ILE A 155 -5.80 -3.43 3.35
CA ILE A 155 -6.93 -3.29 4.27
C ILE A 155 -8.17 -2.85 3.47
N ARG A 156 -9.27 -3.60 3.62
CA ARG A 156 -10.55 -3.39 2.94
C ARG A 156 -11.63 -2.88 3.90
N SER A 157 -11.50 -3.20 5.19
CA SER A 157 -12.53 -2.91 6.20
C SER A 157 -11.96 -2.87 7.62
N ALA A 158 -12.73 -2.34 8.57
CA ALA A 158 -12.42 -2.43 10.00
C ALA A 158 -12.32 -3.88 10.50
N THR A 159 -13.01 -4.82 9.85
CA THR A 159 -12.92 -6.25 10.17
C THR A 159 -11.52 -6.80 9.91
N ASP A 160 -10.90 -6.42 8.79
CA ASP A 160 -9.52 -6.83 8.47
C ASP A 160 -8.55 -6.34 9.56
N VAL A 161 -8.68 -5.09 9.99
CA VAL A 161 -7.87 -4.51 11.09
C VAL A 161 -8.11 -5.26 12.40
N THR A 162 -9.35 -5.61 12.71
CA THR A 162 -9.71 -6.36 13.91
C THR A 162 -9.12 -7.76 13.89
N ILE A 163 -9.15 -8.45 12.74
CA ILE A 163 -8.54 -9.78 12.57
C ILE A 163 -7.04 -9.69 12.84
N LEU A 164 -6.36 -8.70 12.28
CA LEU A 164 -4.93 -8.47 12.53
C LEU A 164 -4.65 -8.19 14.01
N ARG A 165 -5.40 -7.26 14.62
CA ARG A 165 -5.24 -6.91 16.04
C ARG A 165 -5.42 -8.14 16.94
N ASN A 166 -6.48 -8.91 16.73
CA ASN A 166 -6.73 -10.12 17.50
C ASN A 166 -5.58 -11.15 17.36
N PHE A 167 -5.00 -11.27 16.17
CA PHE A 167 -3.88 -12.18 15.95
C PHE A 167 -2.63 -11.71 16.70
N VAL A 168 -2.24 -10.44 16.59
CA VAL A 168 -1.03 -9.92 17.26
C VAL A 168 -1.20 -9.93 18.78
N ASP A 169 -2.39 -9.66 19.29
CA ASP A 169 -2.72 -9.79 20.72
C ASP A 169 -2.59 -11.22 21.21
N ALA A 170 -3.07 -12.19 20.41
CA ALA A 170 -3.01 -13.62 20.73
C ALA A 170 -1.57 -14.16 20.79
N ILE A 171 -0.65 -13.62 19.99
CA ILE A 171 0.79 -13.97 20.04
C ILE A 171 1.58 -13.14 21.07
N GLY A 172 0.90 -12.27 21.84
CA GLY A 172 1.51 -11.49 22.92
C GLY A 172 2.10 -10.14 22.49
N TRP A 173 1.94 -9.73 21.24
CA TRP A 173 2.49 -8.47 20.69
C TRP A 173 1.48 -7.32 20.78
N LYS A 174 1.09 -6.95 22.00
CA LYS A 174 -0.05 -6.06 22.30
C LYS A 174 0.21 -4.57 22.02
N ASP A 175 1.46 -4.14 22.15
CA ASP A 175 1.80 -2.70 22.07
C ASP A 175 2.10 -2.22 20.65
N VAL A 176 2.18 -3.14 19.67
CA VAL A 176 2.45 -2.80 18.28
C VAL A 176 1.36 -1.91 17.69
N LYS A 177 1.77 -0.89 16.94
CA LYS A 177 0.87 0.04 16.26
C LYS A 177 0.56 -0.45 14.84
N ILE A 178 -0.71 -0.38 14.45
CA ILE A 178 -1.18 -0.80 13.13
C ILE A 178 -1.43 0.43 12.28
N ILE A 179 -0.65 0.56 11.19
CA ILE A 179 -0.84 1.54 10.12
C ILE A 179 -1.54 0.81 8.97
N SER A 180 -2.81 1.08 8.77
CA SER A 180 -3.58 0.45 7.68
C SER A 180 -3.28 1.10 6.35
N LYS A 181 -2.85 0.30 5.36
CA LYS A 181 -2.58 0.77 4.00
C LYS A 181 -3.87 0.76 3.17
N ILE A 182 -4.20 1.92 2.62
CA ILE A 182 -5.35 2.09 1.73
C ILE A 182 -4.87 2.01 0.30
N GLU A 183 -5.22 0.91 -0.35
CA GLU A 183 -4.68 0.47 -1.64
C GLU A 183 -5.77 0.09 -2.66
N ASN A 184 -7.03 0.06 -2.24
CA ASN A 184 -8.15 -0.41 -3.04
C ASN A 184 -9.43 0.40 -2.82
N VAL A 185 -10.41 0.21 -3.71
CA VAL A 185 -11.70 0.91 -3.67
C VAL A 185 -12.48 0.64 -2.38
N GLN A 186 -12.47 -0.60 -1.88
CA GLN A 186 -13.15 -0.95 -0.63
C GLN A 186 -12.58 -0.20 0.56
N GLY A 187 -11.25 -0.11 0.68
CA GLY A 187 -10.56 0.64 1.73
C GLY A 187 -10.94 2.12 1.72
N VAL A 188 -11.03 2.74 0.53
CA VAL A 188 -11.49 4.12 0.39
C VAL A 188 -12.94 4.28 0.82
N ASN A 189 -13.83 3.37 0.42
CA ASN A 189 -15.26 3.43 0.77
C ASN A 189 -15.50 3.22 2.26
N ASN A 190 -14.67 2.42 2.93
CA ASN A 190 -14.78 2.07 4.35
C ASN A 190 -13.85 2.90 5.24
N ILE A 191 -13.28 3.99 4.73
CA ILE A 191 -12.17 4.72 5.37
C ILE A 191 -12.49 5.14 6.80
N ASP A 192 -13.68 5.62 7.09
CA ASP A 192 -14.05 6.10 8.43
C ASP A 192 -13.99 4.99 9.48
N SER A 193 -14.50 3.81 9.15
CA SER A 193 -14.45 2.65 10.05
C SER A 193 -13.02 2.08 10.19
N ILE A 194 -12.21 2.15 9.13
CA ILE A 194 -10.80 1.73 9.16
C ILE A 194 -9.99 2.69 10.03
N ILE A 195 -10.19 4.01 9.89
CA ILE A 195 -9.54 5.02 10.74
C ILE A 195 -9.86 4.74 12.22
N ALA A 196 -11.13 4.48 12.54
CA ALA A 196 -11.53 4.20 13.92
C ALA A 196 -10.81 2.97 14.51
N ALA A 197 -10.60 1.92 13.71
CA ALA A 197 -9.99 0.66 14.13
C ALA A 197 -8.46 0.65 14.14
N SER A 198 -7.80 1.58 13.42
CA SER A 198 -6.36 1.62 13.21
C SER A 198 -5.66 2.62 14.13
N ASP A 199 -4.36 2.48 14.34
CA ASP A 199 -3.52 3.49 15.02
C ASP A 199 -3.09 4.61 14.04
N GLY A 200 -3.06 4.31 12.74
CA GLY A 200 -2.77 5.26 11.67
C GLY A 200 -3.14 4.70 10.31
N ILE A 201 -2.98 5.53 9.29
CA ILE A 201 -3.31 5.20 7.89
C ILE A 201 -2.10 5.50 7.00
N MET A 202 -1.89 4.67 5.98
CA MET A 202 -0.95 4.94 4.89
C MET A 202 -1.72 5.06 3.58
N VAL A 203 -1.54 6.19 2.89
CA VAL A 203 -2.04 6.39 1.53
C VAL A 203 -1.00 5.81 0.57
N ALA A 204 -1.20 4.57 0.15
CA ALA A 204 -0.28 3.83 -0.71
C ALA A 204 -0.65 4.06 -2.19
N ARG A 205 -0.15 5.17 -2.76
CA ARG A 205 -0.60 5.70 -4.05
C ARG A 205 -0.29 4.80 -5.24
N GLY A 206 0.78 4.00 -5.15
CA GLY A 206 1.18 3.06 -6.21
C GLY A 206 0.09 2.03 -6.47
N ASP A 207 -0.24 1.22 -5.46
CA ASP A 207 -1.24 0.16 -5.57
C ASP A 207 -2.65 0.74 -5.75
N MET A 208 -2.95 1.85 -5.05
CA MET A 208 -4.21 2.56 -5.23
C MET A 208 -4.42 3.00 -6.69
N GLY A 209 -3.36 3.42 -7.40
CA GLY A 209 -3.42 3.85 -8.79
C GLY A 209 -3.68 2.72 -9.79
N VAL A 210 -3.51 1.46 -9.38
CA VAL A 210 -3.89 0.29 -10.18
C VAL A 210 -5.40 -0.02 -10.04
N GLU A 211 -5.93 0.18 -8.83
CA GLU A 211 -7.30 -0.17 -8.48
C GLU A 211 -8.31 0.96 -8.73
N ILE A 212 -7.85 2.21 -8.75
CA ILE A 212 -8.67 3.42 -8.84
C ILE A 212 -8.19 4.26 -10.02
N ASP A 213 -9.12 4.88 -10.73
CA ASP A 213 -8.80 5.85 -11.79
C ASP A 213 -7.79 6.88 -11.28
N PHE A 214 -6.62 6.96 -11.89
CA PHE A 214 -5.48 7.75 -11.42
C PHE A 214 -5.83 9.23 -11.22
N GLN A 215 -6.73 9.80 -12.01
CA GLN A 215 -7.17 11.20 -11.88
C GLN A 215 -7.94 11.47 -10.57
N ARG A 216 -8.42 10.42 -9.87
CA ARG A 216 -9.12 10.54 -8.60
C ARG A 216 -8.18 10.51 -7.40
N ILE A 217 -6.96 9.99 -7.56
CA ILE A 217 -5.99 9.79 -6.48
C ILE A 217 -5.72 11.09 -5.68
N PRO A 218 -5.46 12.25 -6.32
CA PRO A 218 -5.18 13.47 -5.56
C PRO A 218 -6.32 13.89 -4.63
N ALA A 219 -7.57 13.75 -5.09
CA ALA A 219 -8.75 14.10 -4.27
C ALA A 219 -8.93 13.09 -3.12
N ILE A 220 -8.71 11.81 -3.37
CA ILE A 220 -8.78 10.74 -2.36
C ILE A 220 -7.69 10.94 -1.30
N GLN A 221 -6.44 11.23 -1.71
CA GLN A 221 -5.34 11.53 -0.80
C GLN A 221 -5.71 12.67 0.15
N LYS A 222 -6.15 13.81 -0.38
CA LYS A 222 -6.56 14.96 0.43
C LYS A 222 -7.68 14.61 1.41
N MET A 223 -8.68 13.87 0.96
CA MET A 223 -9.80 13.43 1.79
C MET A 223 -9.33 12.51 2.93
N ILE A 224 -8.46 11.53 2.64
CA ILE A 224 -7.94 10.61 3.66
C ILE A 224 -7.07 11.38 4.66
N ILE A 225 -6.11 12.18 4.20
CA ILE A 225 -5.23 12.97 5.07
C ILE A 225 -6.08 13.80 6.04
N ARG A 226 -7.09 14.50 5.52
CA ARG A 226 -7.98 15.33 6.33
C ARG A 226 -8.72 14.53 7.39
N LYS A 227 -9.35 13.41 7.02
CA LYS A 227 -10.10 12.57 7.96
C LYS A 227 -9.21 11.98 9.07
N VAL A 228 -7.98 11.58 8.73
CA VAL A 228 -7.03 11.01 9.70
C VAL A 228 -6.51 12.10 10.64
N TYR A 229 -6.24 13.29 10.09
CA TYR A 229 -5.86 14.46 10.88
C TYR A 229 -6.97 14.83 11.89
N ASP A 230 -8.22 14.92 11.44
CA ASP A 230 -9.38 15.24 12.29
C ASP A 230 -9.62 14.17 13.38
N ALA A 231 -9.20 12.92 13.12
CA ALA A 231 -9.23 11.83 14.09
C ALA A 231 -8.03 11.82 15.08
N GLY A 232 -7.09 12.75 14.94
CA GLY A 232 -5.89 12.84 15.78
C GLY A 232 -4.94 11.64 15.61
N LYS A 233 -4.92 11.02 14.41
CA LYS A 233 -4.11 9.83 14.11
C LYS A 233 -3.01 10.14 13.09
N ILE A 234 -2.05 9.22 12.99
CA ILE A 234 -0.92 9.34 12.05
C ILE A 234 -1.39 9.03 10.64
N VAL A 235 -1.02 9.86 9.67
CA VAL A 235 -1.17 9.59 8.25
C VAL A 235 0.18 9.62 7.54
N VAL A 236 0.48 8.59 6.76
CA VAL A 236 1.69 8.47 5.94
C VAL A 236 1.30 8.59 4.47
N THR A 237 1.88 9.56 3.76
CA THR A 237 1.76 9.63 2.30
C THR A 237 2.94 8.90 1.66
N ALA A 238 2.63 7.85 0.88
CA ALA A 238 3.61 6.88 0.44
C ALA A 238 3.62 6.70 -1.08
N THR A 239 4.76 6.22 -1.57
CA THR A 239 5.09 5.84 -2.94
C THR A 239 5.15 6.99 -3.95
N GLN A 240 6.08 6.88 -4.89
CA GLN A 240 6.26 7.82 -6.00
C GLN A 240 6.46 9.29 -5.56
N MET A 241 7.12 9.49 -4.40
CA MET A 241 7.34 10.84 -3.87
C MET A 241 8.52 11.54 -4.58
N LEU A 242 9.67 10.85 -4.70
CA LEU A 242 10.87 11.32 -5.39
C LEU A 242 11.38 10.22 -6.34
N GLU A 243 10.50 9.53 -7.03
CA GLU A 243 10.75 8.31 -7.84
C GLU A 243 11.93 8.48 -8.82
N SER A 244 12.06 9.66 -9.45
CA SER A 244 13.16 9.92 -10.37
C SER A 244 14.53 9.84 -9.70
N MET A 245 14.60 10.02 -8.37
CA MET A 245 15.86 9.94 -7.60
C MET A 245 16.34 8.49 -7.40
N ILE A 246 15.59 7.48 -7.80
CA ILE A 246 16.14 6.12 -7.92
C ILE A 246 17.38 6.14 -8.84
N ASN A 247 17.33 6.91 -9.93
CA ASN A 247 18.39 6.97 -10.92
C ASN A 247 19.10 8.34 -11.02
N ASN A 248 18.44 9.42 -10.63
CA ASN A 248 18.93 10.79 -10.79
C ASN A 248 19.32 11.41 -9.44
N PRO A 249 20.36 12.24 -9.38
CA PRO A 249 20.79 12.89 -8.12
C PRO A 249 19.88 14.04 -7.69
N ARG A 250 18.86 14.39 -8.48
CA ARG A 250 17.89 15.46 -8.19
C ARG A 250 16.52 15.05 -8.67
N PRO A 251 15.45 15.43 -7.93
CA PRO A 251 14.08 15.16 -8.33
C PRO A 251 13.62 16.11 -9.43
N THR A 252 12.51 15.78 -10.04
CA THR A 252 11.75 16.69 -10.91
C THR A 252 11.05 17.79 -10.10
N ARG A 253 10.66 18.88 -10.75
CA ARG A 253 9.87 19.93 -10.10
C ARG A 253 8.48 19.46 -9.68
N ALA A 254 7.90 18.54 -10.46
CA ALA A 254 6.61 17.93 -10.12
C ALA A 254 6.68 17.14 -8.81
N GLU A 255 7.73 16.34 -8.61
CA GLU A 255 7.95 15.57 -7.38
C GLU A 255 8.16 16.48 -6.17
N ILE A 256 8.95 17.56 -6.31
CA ILE A 256 9.10 18.56 -5.23
C ILE A 256 7.73 19.14 -4.83
N THR A 257 6.91 19.47 -5.82
CA THR A 257 5.57 20.03 -5.60
C THR A 257 4.65 18.99 -4.94
N ASP A 258 4.75 17.72 -5.33
CA ASP A 258 3.95 16.64 -4.76
C ASP A 258 4.26 16.43 -3.27
N VAL A 259 5.55 16.33 -2.91
CA VAL A 259 5.99 16.24 -1.51
C VAL A 259 5.49 17.44 -0.70
N ALA A 260 5.68 18.66 -1.21
CA ALA A 260 5.23 19.87 -0.53
C ALA A 260 3.69 19.88 -0.34
N ASN A 261 2.92 19.49 -1.38
CA ASN A 261 1.47 19.43 -1.27
C ASN A 261 0.98 18.42 -0.24
N ALA A 262 1.61 17.25 -0.12
CA ALA A 262 1.25 16.28 0.91
C ALA A 262 1.44 16.89 2.33
N ILE A 263 2.47 17.69 2.53
CA ILE A 263 2.74 18.38 3.80
C ILE A 263 1.72 19.50 4.04
N TYR A 264 1.42 20.34 3.02
CA TYR A 264 0.36 21.34 3.11
C TYR A 264 -1.02 20.74 3.39
N ASP A 265 -1.28 19.51 2.92
CA ASP A 265 -2.52 18.78 3.19
C ASP A 265 -2.61 18.26 4.65
N GLY A 266 -1.51 18.30 5.41
CA GLY A 266 -1.44 17.89 6.81
C GLY A 266 -1.01 16.45 7.03
N THR A 267 -0.25 15.83 6.10
CA THR A 267 0.31 14.49 6.33
C THR A 267 1.27 14.49 7.53
N SER A 268 1.23 13.44 8.34
CA SER A 268 2.11 13.31 9.52
C SER A 268 3.50 12.78 9.15
N ALA A 269 3.59 12.05 8.04
CA ALA A 269 4.82 11.48 7.53
C ALA A 269 4.77 11.33 6.01
N ILE A 270 5.95 11.36 5.39
CA ILE A 270 6.18 11.10 3.96
C ILE A 270 7.17 9.95 3.82
N MET A 271 6.97 9.08 2.86
CA MET A 271 7.74 7.84 2.73
C MET A 271 8.54 7.81 1.43
N LEU A 272 9.83 7.47 1.54
CA LEU A 272 10.65 7.00 0.43
C LEU A 272 10.57 5.48 0.31
N SER A 273 10.56 4.96 -0.89
CA SER A 273 10.53 3.53 -1.21
C SER A 273 11.80 3.11 -1.95
N GLY A 274 11.72 2.91 -3.24
CA GLY A 274 12.85 2.55 -4.10
C GLY A 274 14.00 3.54 -4.05
N GLU A 275 13.71 4.81 -3.83
CA GLU A 275 14.67 5.91 -3.78
C GLU A 275 15.78 5.66 -2.74
N SER A 276 15.41 5.13 -1.57
CA SER A 276 16.35 4.80 -0.48
C SER A 276 16.69 3.31 -0.40
N ALA A 277 15.82 2.40 -0.89
CA ALA A 277 16.01 0.97 -0.77
C ALA A 277 16.95 0.37 -1.84
N VAL A 278 16.83 0.84 -3.08
CA VAL A 278 17.58 0.32 -4.24
C VAL A 278 18.14 1.42 -5.14
N GLY A 279 17.83 2.68 -4.82
CA GLY A 279 18.25 3.84 -5.60
C GLY A 279 19.77 4.06 -5.57
N LYS A 280 20.27 4.80 -6.55
CA LYS A 280 21.68 5.17 -6.66
C LYS A 280 22.07 6.34 -5.75
N HIS A 281 21.08 7.08 -5.23
CA HIS A 281 21.25 8.32 -4.46
C HIS A 281 20.43 8.32 -3.15
N PRO A 282 20.57 7.29 -2.28
CA PRO A 282 19.70 7.12 -1.11
C PRO A 282 19.86 8.25 -0.08
N VAL A 283 21.08 8.73 0.14
CA VAL A 283 21.36 9.82 1.09
C VAL A 283 20.80 11.14 0.58
N GLU A 284 21.03 11.45 -0.69
CA GLU A 284 20.54 12.66 -1.33
C GLU A 284 19.00 12.70 -1.40
N ALA A 285 18.36 11.53 -1.58
CA ALA A 285 16.90 11.42 -1.55
C ALA A 285 16.33 11.80 -0.17
N VAL A 286 16.91 11.28 0.91
CA VAL A 286 16.51 11.64 2.28
C VAL A 286 16.76 13.13 2.57
N GLN A 287 17.94 13.64 2.18
CA GLN A 287 18.29 15.05 2.37
C GLN A 287 17.35 15.98 1.61
N THR A 288 17.02 15.62 0.35
CA THR A 288 16.09 16.38 -0.49
C THR A 288 14.70 16.39 0.12
N MET A 289 14.18 15.23 0.52
CA MET A 289 12.87 15.13 1.16
C MET A 289 12.81 15.97 2.46
N THR A 290 13.84 15.88 3.28
CA THR A 290 13.97 16.68 4.50
C THR A 290 13.99 18.19 4.19
N SER A 291 14.75 18.61 3.18
CA SER A 291 14.83 20.02 2.78
C SER A 291 13.48 20.56 2.31
N ILE A 292 12.73 19.77 1.52
CA ILE A 292 11.38 20.16 1.08
C ILE A 292 10.45 20.27 2.28
N ALA A 293 10.49 19.28 3.20
CA ALA A 293 9.66 19.29 4.39
C ALA A 293 9.90 20.53 5.25
N LEU A 294 11.15 20.80 5.61
CA LEU A 294 11.51 21.96 6.44
C LEU A 294 11.11 23.30 5.79
N THR A 295 11.27 23.42 4.47
CA THR A 295 10.88 24.64 3.75
C THR A 295 9.36 24.79 3.76
N THR A 296 8.62 23.72 3.46
CA THR A 296 7.16 23.76 3.43
C THR A 296 6.55 24.04 4.80
N GLU A 297 7.05 23.37 5.86
CA GLU A 297 6.60 23.61 7.23
C GLU A 297 6.86 25.04 7.69
N GLY A 298 7.97 25.65 7.23
CA GLY A 298 8.28 27.06 7.51
C GLY A 298 7.30 28.05 6.85
N ASP A 299 6.65 27.66 5.77
CA ASP A 299 5.68 28.49 5.04
C ASP A 299 4.23 28.32 5.55
N ILE A 300 3.95 27.30 6.39
CA ILE A 300 2.60 27.05 6.92
C ILE A 300 2.30 28.01 8.08
N ASP A 301 1.22 28.78 7.94
CA ASP A 301 0.63 29.53 9.05
C ASP A 301 -0.33 28.62 9.84
N TYR A 302 0.24 27.80 10.71
CA TYR A 302 -0.50 26.84 11.54
C TYR A 302 -1.59 27.50 12.38
N LYS A 303 -1.41 28.75 12.82
CA LYS A 303 -2.43 29.47 13.59
C LYS A 303 -3.65 29.76 12.72
N ARG A 304 -3.43 30.30 11.52
CA ARG A 304 -4.52 30.59 10.59
C ARG A 304 -5.23 29.31 10.14
N GLU A 305 -4.48 28.23 9.92
CA GLU A 305 -5.03 26.93 9.60
C GLU A 305 -5.93 26.42 10.72
N PHE A 306 -5.44 26.45 11.96
CA PHE A 306 -6.20 26.07 13.15
C PHE A 306 -7.48 26.92 13.29
N ASP A 307 -7.38 28.26 13.19
CA ASP A 307 -8.51 29.17 13.29
C ASP A 307 -9.57 28.95 12.18
N ASN A 308 -9.13 28.56 10.97
CA ASN A 308 -10.02 28.23 9.87
C ASN A 308 -10.75 26.89 10.06
N PHE A 309 -10.10 25.92 10.68
CA PHE A 309 -10.67 24.58 10.89
C PHE A 309 -11.53 24.50 12.14
N TYR A 310 -11.21 25.28 13.16
CA TYR A 310 -11.94 25.38 14.41
C TYR A 310 -12.39 26.83 14.62
N PRO A 311 -13.28 27.36 13.74
CA PRO A 311 -13.83 28.69 13.96
C PRO A 311 -14.48 28.70 15.35
N GLU A 312 -14.17 29.72 16.16
CA GLU A 312 -14.61 29.87 17.54
C GLU A 312 -16.10 29.48 17.67
N SER A 313 -16.38 28.23 17.90
CA SER A 313 -17.64 27.80 18.48
C SER A 313 -17.56 28.32 19.92
N GLY A 314 -18.40 29.29 20.26
CA GLY A 314 -18.36 30.01 21.54
C GLY A 314 -18.56 29.15 22.81
N GLY A 315 -17.89 28.04 22.89
CA GLY A 315 -17.79 27.13 24.03
C GLY A 315 -16.40 27.26 24.64
N LYS A 316 -16.32 27.92 25.77
CA LYS A 316 -15.14 27.98 26.62
C LYS A 316 -14.88 26.62 27.30
N ASP A 317 -14.69 25.58 26.56
CA ASP A 317 -14.34 24.29 27.14
C ASP A 317 -12.87 23.96 26.81
N ILE A 318 -12.06 23.94 27.88
CA ILE A 318 -10.62 23.63 27.84
C ILE A 318 -10.40 22.22 27.28
N THR A 319 -11.39 21.32 27.36
CA THR A 319 -11.29 19.94 26.86
C THR A 319 -11.26 19.88 25.33
N SER A 320 -11.91 20.83 24.63
CA SER A 320 -11.89 20.92 23.16
C SER A 320 -10.63 21.59 22.60
N ALA A 321 -9.78 22.16 23.43
CA ALA A 321 -8.51 22.78 23.04
C ALA A 321 -7.31 21.81 23.19
N ILE A 322 -7.50 20.63 23.76
CA ILE A 322 -6.45 19.65 24.07
C ILE A 322 -6.64 18.35 23.24
N SER A 323 -7.78 18.17 22.61
CA SER A 323 -8.05 17.09 21.66
C SER A 323 -7.79 17.56 20.21
#